data_59477b746a4ed085253f2c9db47a2760
#
_entry.id   59477b746a4ed085253f2c9db47a2760
#
_cell.length_a   1.000
_cell.length_b   1.000
_cell.length_c   1.000
_cell.angle_alpha   90.00
_cell.angle_beta   90.00
_cell.angle_gamma   90.00
#
_symmetry.space_group_name_H-M   'P 1'
#
loop_
_entity.id
_entity.type
_entity.pdbx_description
1 polymer ?
#
loop_
_entity_poly.entity_id
_entity_poly.type
_entity_poly.pdbx_seq_one_letter_code
_entity_poly.pdbx_strand_id
1 'polypeptide(L)'
;MKYIEGIRIVSSLLFCVVISAQDIKIDNIKNSIQTGPLVNNRDVGFGLKNILEELVQDLDYNLNDKAIDALTVELLYFDVKRTQSNIALYSKSSSQTEIIALAKYKKKKVKVKGTAKDITTSLILLNEQGQFTQNSVSVALKKLSENIIKKLKL
;
A
#
# COMPACT_ATOMS: atom_id res chain seq x y z
N MET A 1 -12.80 -43.74 -61.85
CA MET A 1 -12.12 -43.57 -60.56
C MET A 1 -11.92 -42.08 -60.31
N LYS A 2 -12.72 -41.50 -59.42
CA LYS A 2 -12.60 -40.10 -59.02
C LYS A 2 -12.40 -40.09 -57.49
N TYR A 3 -11.21 -39.67 -57.08
CA TYR A 3 -10.87 -39.42 -55.66
C TYR A 3 -11.49 -38.10 -55.22
N ILE A 4 -12.34 -38.16 -54.23
CA ILE A 4 -12.86 -36.98 -53.55
C ILE A 4 -11.96 -36.79 -52.34
N GLU A 5 -11.09 -35.78 -52.39
CA GLU A 5 -10.31 -35.34 -51.25
C GLU A 5 -11.21 -34.57 -50.26
N GLY A 6 -11.40 -35.16 -49.08
CA GLY A 6 -12.12 -34.53 -48.00
C GLY A 6 -11.29 -33.42 -47.36
N ILE A 7 -11.70 -32.18 -47.56
CA ILE A 7 -11.16 -31.04 -46.87
C ILE A 7 -11.62 -31.12 -45.40
N ARG A 8 -10.70 -31.49 -44.52
CA ARG A 8 -10.91 -31.35 -43.04
C ARG A 8 -10.75 -29.89 -42.66
N ILE A 9 -11.85 -29.21 -42.48
CA ILE A 9 -11.88 -27.89 -41.86
C ILE A 9 -11.63 -28.10 -40.37
N VAL A 10 -10.39 -27.85 -39.94
CA VAL A 10 -10.05 -27.77 -38.53
C VAL A 10 -10.55 -26.40 -38.06
N SER A 11 -11.75 -26.41 -37.47
CA SER A 11 -12.30 -25.25 -36.78
C SER A 11 -11.50 -25.03 -35.48
N SER A 12 -10.51 -24.15 -35.58
CA SER A 12 -9.75 -23.63 -34.45
C SER A 12 -10.71 -22.72 -33.63
N LEU A 13 -11.36 -23.27 -32.62
CA LEU A 13 -12.06 -22.51 -31.61
C LEU A 13 -11.02 -21.73 -30.82
N LEU A 14 -10.77 -20.48 -31.23
CA LEU A 14 -10.11 -19.49 -30.39
C LEU A 14 -11.00 -19.26 -29.17
N PHE A 15 -10.70 -19.92 -28.05
CA PHE A 15 -11.18 -19.54 -26.75
C PHE A 15 -10.52 -18.20 -26.38
N CYS A 16 -11.16 -17.09 -26.72
CA CYS A 16 -10.86 -15.81 -26.08
C CYS A 16 -11.28 -15.96 -24.62
N VAL A 17 -10.32 -16.28 -23.75
CA VAL A 17 -10.48 -16.12 -22.31
C VAL A 17 -10.55 -14.62 -22.08
N VAL A 18 -11.76 -14.07 -21.99
CA VAL A 18 -11.98 -12.72 -21.51
C VAL A 18 -11.61 -12.76 -20.03
N ILE A 19 -10.39 -12.36 -19.70
CA ILE A 19 -9.99 -12.11 -18.34
C ILE A 19 -10.80 -10.88 -17.92
N SER A 20 -11.95 -11.09 -17.32
CA SER A 20 -12.75 -10.04 -16.71
C SER A 20 -11.99 -9.56 -15.48
N ALA A 21 -11.54 -8.31 -15.48
CA ALA A 21 -10.97 -7.69 -14.30
C ALA A 21 -11.99 -7.82 -13.15
N GLN A 22 -11.51 -8.27 -11.99
CA GLN A 22 -12.38 -8.44 -10.82
C GLN A 22 -12.67 -7.08 -10.21
N ASP A 23 -13.94 -6.76 -10.00
CA ASP A 23 -14.34 -5.54 -9.31
C ASP A 23 -13.99 -5.60 -7.82
N ILE A 24 -13.41 -4.54 -7.30
CA ILE A 24 -13.10 -4.36 -5.89
C ILE A 24 -13.47 -2.94 -5.45
N LYS A 25 -13.95 -2.82 -4.23
CA LYS A 25 -14.15 -1.54 -3.56
C LYS A 25 -13.12 -1.38 -2.45
N ILE A 26 -12.55 -0.20 -2.32
CA ILE A 26 -11.74 0.17 -1.16
C ILE A 26 -12.56 1.15 -0.31
N ASP A 27 -12.98 0.69 0.85
CA ASP A 27 -13.71 1.52 1.80
C ASP A 27 -12.83 2.62 2.38
N ASN A 28 -13.44 3.64 2.97
CA ASN A 28 -12.70 4.66 3.69
C ASN A 28 -11.91 4.02 4.82
N ILE A 29 -10.64 4.44 4.95
CA ILE A 29 -9.75 3.93 5.99
C ILE A 29 -10.29 4.37 7.35
N LYS A 30 -10.62 3.40 8.20
CA LYS A 30 -11.03 3.67 9.57
C LYS A 30 -9.82 4.01 10.41
N ASN A 31 -9.85 5.17 11.04
CA ASN A 31 -8.79 5.60 11.94
C ASN A 31 -9.20 5.33 13.39
N SER A 32 -8.64 4.27 13.99
CA SER A 32 -8.82 3.88 15.38
C SER A 32 -7.55 4.12 16.21
N ILE A 33 -6.63 4.94 15.70
CA ILE A 33 -5.37 5.23 16.36
C ILE A 33 -5.64 6.09 17.58
N GLN A 34 -5.22 5.61 18.74
CA GLN A 34 -5.06 6.45 19.91
C GLN A 34 -3.76 7.25 19.74
N THR A 35 -3.86 8.47 19.28
CA THR A 35 -2.68 9.31 19.08
C THR A 35 -2.37 10.13 20.30
N GLY A 36 -1.09 10.24 20.59
CA GLY A 36 -0.54 11.34 21.37
C GLY A 36 -0.65 12.68 20.61
N PRO A 37 -0.48 13.83 21.28
CA PRO A 37 -0.79 15.17 20.75
C PRO A 37 0.08 15.62 19.58
N LEU A 38 1.08 14.85 19.16
CA LEU A 38 2.11 15.26 18.20
C LEU A 38 1.89 14.80 16.76
N VAL A 39 0.87 13.98 16.49
CA VAL A 39 0.65 13.42 15.15
C VAL A 39 -0.68 13.88 14.59
N ASN A 40 -0.62 14.71 13.55
CA ASN A 40 -1.80 15.13 12.81
C ASN A 40 -2.24 13.99 11.86
N ASN A 41 -3.30 13.27 12.27
CA ASN A 41 -3.71 11.99 11.66
C ASN A 41 -4.47 12.08 10.34
N ARG A 42 -4.81 13.29 9.91
CA ARG A 42 -5.77 13.44 8.79
C ARG A 42 -5.29 12.85 7.48
N ASP A 43 -3.99 12.87 7.25
CA ASP A 43 -3.43 12.55 5.94
C ASP A 43 -3.00 11.09 5.79
N VAL A 44 -2.77 10.36 6.90
CA VAL A 44 -2.29 8.97 6.85
C VAL A 44 -3.32 8.01 6.26
N GLY A 45 -4.58 8.15 6.64
CA GLY A 45 -5.67 7.34 6.10
C GLY A 45 -5.90 7.59 4.63
N PHE A 46 -5.92 8.85 4.22
CA PHE A 46 -6.04 9.25 2.82
C PHE A 46 -4.86 8.75 1.98
N GLY A 47 -3.63 8.95 2.46
CA GLY A 47 -2.44 8.47 1.78
C GLY A 47 -2.42 6.94 1.63
N LEU A 48 -2.86 6.21 2.66
CA LEU A 48 -2.98 4.75 2.59
C LEU A 48 -4.01 4.30 1.56
N LYS A 49 -5.17 4.98 1.50
CA LYS A 49 -6.22 4.67 0.53
C LYS A 49 -5.70 4.83 -0.89
N ASN A 50 -5.08 5.96 -1.22
CA ASN A 50 -4.56 6.23 -2.56
C ASN A 50 -3.52 5.19 -3.00
N ILE A 51 -2.60 4.82 -2.11
CA ILE A 51 -1.59 3.79 -2.43
C ILE A 51 -2.24 2.42 -2.64
N LEU A 52 -3.27 2.08 -1.86
CA LEU A 52 -4.00 0.81 -2.04
C LEU A 52 -4.77 0.80 -3.36
N GLU A 53 -5.41 1.91 -3.74
CA GLU A 53 -6.11 2.05 -5.01
C GLU A 53 -5.16 1.88 -6.20
N GLU A 54 -3.99 2.53 -6.16
CA GLU A 54 -2.95 2.39 -7.18
C GLU A 54 -2.47 0.92 -7.28
N LEU A 55 -2.09 0.28 -6.17
CA LEU A 55 -1.59 -1.08 -6.18
C LEU A 55 -2.63 -2.11 -6.63
N VAL A 56 -3.90 -1.90 -6.32
CA VAL A 56 -4.98 -2.79 -6.73
C VAL A 56 -5.26 -2.65 -8.23
N GLN A 57 -5.16 -1.44 -8.79
CA GLN A 57 -5.25 -1.22 -10.23
C GLN A 57 -4.06 -1.85 -10.97
N ASP A 58 -2.85 -1.78 -10.42
CA ASP A 58 -1.66 -2.43 -10.98
C ASP A 58 -1.78 -3.96 -11.03
N LEU A 59 -2.70 -4.54 -10.25
CA LEU A 59 -3.02 -5.97 -10.24
C LEU A 59 -4.24 -6.33 -11.11
N ASP A 60 -4.60 -5.45 -12.05
CA ASP A 60 -5.73 -5.64 -12.97
C ASP A 60 -7.11 -5.75 -12.29
N TYR A 61 -7.26 -5.20 -11.06
CA TYR A 61 -8.59 -5.04 -10.47
C TYR A 61 -9.24 -3.75 -10.96
N ASN A 62 -10.54 -3.80 -11.14
CA ASN A 62 -11.34 -2.62 -11.46
C ASN A 62 -11.92 -1.99 -10.18
N LEU A 63 -11.58 -0.75 -9.89
CA LEU A 63 -12.14 -0.01 -8.77
C LEU A 63 -13.60 0.35 -9.05
N ASN A 64 -14.51 -0.19 -8.25
CA ASN A 64 -15.94 0.01 -8.42
C ASN A 64 -16.62 0.18 -7.04
N ASP A 65 -17.14 1.37 -6.78
CA ASP A 65 -17.82 1.68 -5.51
C ASP A 65 -19.07 0.82 -5.24
N LYS A 66 -19.60 0.18 -6.28
CA LYS A 66 -20.74 -0.73 -6.19
C LYS A 66 -20.32 -2.19 -6.05
N ALA A 67 -19.02 -2.50 -6.04
CA ALA A 67 -18.53 -3.86 -5.88
C ALA A 67 -18.98 -4.46 -4.55
N ILE A 68 -19.36 -5.74 -4.61
CA ILE A 68 -19.77 -6.50 -3.42
C ILE A 68 -18.56 -6.78 -2.52
N ASP A 69 -17.40 -7.00 -3.13
CA ASP A 69 -16.16 -7.30 -2.43
C ASP A 69 -15.46 -6.00 -2.03
N ALA A 70 -15.50 -5.68 -0.75
CA ALA A 70 -14.86 -4.48 -0.19
C ALA A 70 -13.59 -4.83 0.59
N LEU A 71 -12.50 -4.11 0.30
CA LEU A 71 -11.32 -4.06 1.13
C LEU A 71 -11.52 -3.00 2.20
N THR A 72 -11.60 -3.43 3.46
CA THR A 72 -11.69 -2.53 4.61
C THR A 72 -10.38 -2.51 5.37
N VAL A 73 -9.90 -1.34 5.73
CA VAL A 73 -8.66 -1.18 6.49
C VAL A 73 -8.91 -0.28 7.69
N GLU A 74 -8.41 -0.72 8.84
CA GLU A 74 -8.47 0.02 10.09
C GLU A 74 -7.04 0.27 10.59
N LEU A 75 -6.66 1.52 10.75
CA LEU A 75 -5.39 1.91 11.35
C LEU A 75 -5.47 1.74 12.86
N LEU A 76 -4.55 0.94 13.42
CA LEU A 76 -4.50 0.62 14.85
C LEU A 76 -3.39 1.37 15.59
N TYR A 77 -2.27 1.62 14.89
CA TYR A 77 -1.10 2.23 15.48
C TYR A 77 -0.32 3.03 14.45
N PHE A 78 0.17 4.18 14.85
CA PHE A 78 1.09 5.00 14.08
C PHE A 78 2.07 5.68 15.02
N ASP A 79 3.36 5.51 14.77
CA ASP A 79 4.42 6.14 15.55
C ASP A 79 5.58 6.57 14.65
N VAL A 80 6.18 7.70 14.97
CA VAL A 80 7.39 8.22 14.33
C VAL A 80 8.41 8.52 15.41
N LYS A 81 9.33 7.59 15.63
CA LYS A 81 10.46 7.76 16.56
C LYS A 81 11.57 8.52 15.89
N ARG A 82 12.08 9.53 16.56
CA ARG A 82 13.20 10.32 16.12
C ARG A 82 14.34 10.22 17.12
N THR A 83 15.54 10.10 16.58
CA THR A 83 16.77 10.18 17.35
C THR A 83 17.70 11.15 16.65
N GLN A 84 18.35 12.03 17.41
CA GLN A 84 19.35 12.93 16.92
C GLN A 84 20.63 12.73 17.74
N SER A 85 21.76 12.64 17.07
CA SER A 85 23.08 12.59 17.69
C SER A 85 23.99 13.57 17.00
N ASN A 86 24.71 14.36 17.80
CA ASN A 86 25.69 15.33 17.33
C ASN A 86 27.11 14.78 17.58
N ILE A 87 27.90 14.73 16.52
CA ILE A 87 29.29 14.27 16.59
C ILE A 87 30.16 15.36 15.93
N ALA A 88 30.90 16.08 16.74
CA ALA A 88 31.71 17.23 16.31
C ALA A 88 30.88 18.26 15.51
N LEU A 89 31.18 18.46 14.23
CA LEU A 89 30.48 19.41 13.35
C LEU A 89 29.28 18.81 12.60
N TYR A 90 28.98 17.53 12.83
CA TYR A 90 27.89 16.81 12.13
C TYR A 90 26.76 16.48 13.06
N SER A 91 25.55 16.67 12.56
CA SER A 91 24.32 16.19 13.18
C SER A 91 23.79 15.02 12.35
N LYS A 92 23.51 13.91 13.00
CA LYS A 92 22.85 12.75 12.41
C LYS A 92 21.47 12.62 13.01
N SER A 93 20.45 12.76 12.18
CA SER A 93 19.08 12.50 12.56
C SER A 93 18.59 11.20 11.96
N SER A 94 17.83 10.45 12.72
CA SER A 94 17.17 9.21 12.24
C SER A 94 15.70 9.26 12.61
N SER A 95 14.84 9.03 11.65
CA SER A 95 13.40 8.83 11.86
C SER A 95 13.02 7.39 11.53
N GLN A 96 12.28 6.75 12.43
CA GLN A 96 11.72 5.42 12.23
C GLN A 96 10.21 5.50 12.33
N THR A 97 9.53 5.18 11.23
CA THR A 97 8.07 5.14 11.17
C THR A 97 7.59 3.71 11.33
N GLU A 98 6.57 3.52 12.14
CA GLU A 98 5.88 2.25 12.33
C GLU A 98 4.36 2.48 12.20
N ILE A 99 3.72 1.70 11.33
CA ILE A 99 2.28 1.73 11.10
C ILE A 99 1.75 0.31 11.23
N ILE A 100 0.66 0.14 11.99
CA ILE A 100 -0.02 -1.15 12.12
C ILE A 100 -1.47 -0.96 11.71
N ALA A 101 -1.95 -1.83 10.82
CA ALA A 101 -3.33 -1.85 10.37
C ALA A 101 -3.93 -3.26 10.43
N LEU A 102 -5.24 -3.29 10.51
CA LEU A 102 -6.06 -4.47 10.37
C LEU A 102 -6.78 -4.36 9.03
N ALA A 103 -6.49 -5.28 8.12
CA ALA A 103 -7.14 -5.32 6.82
C ALA A 103 -8.06 -6.52 6.72
N LYS A 104 -9.23 -6.33 6.08
CA LYS A 104 -10.21 -7.37 5.84
C LYS A 104 -10.64 -7.33 4.37
N TYR A 105 -10.66 -8.48 3.74
CA TYR A 105 -11.18 -8.66 2.40
C TYR A 105 -11.86 -10.03 2.30
N LYS A 106 -13.13 -10.06 1.85
CA LYS A 106 -13.95 -11.27 1.87
C LYS A 106 -13.98 -11.90 3.29
N LYS A 107 -13.62 -13.16 3.40
CA LYS A 107 -13.55 -13.89 4.69
C LYS A 107 -12.20 -13.78 5.40
N LYS A 108 -11.19 -13.14 4.77
CA LYS A 108 -9.86 -13.01 5.36
C LYS A 108 -9.73 -11.74 6.17
N LYS A 109 -9.09 -11.85 7.33
CA LYS A 109 -8.75 -10.73 8.21
C LYS A 109 -7.30 -10.87 8.63
N VAL A 110 -6.48 -9.83 8.41
CA VAL A 110 -5.05 -9.87 8.68
C VAL A 110 -4.59 -8.60 9.39
N LYS A 111 -3.71 -8.77 10.38
CA LYS A 111 -3.00 -7.66 11.00
C LYS A 111 -1.66 -7.50 10.30
N VAL A 112 -1.36 -6.29 9.87
CA VAL A 112 -0.20 -5.97 9.04
C VAL A 112 0.57 -4.81 9.62
N LYS A 113 1.88 -4.82 9.44
CA LYS A 113 2.81 -3.79 9.88
C LYS A 113 3.59 -3.26 8.68
N GLY A 114 3.73 -1.95 8.60
CA GLY A 114 4.64 -1.24 7.71
C GLY A 114 5.68 -0.48 8.54
N THR A 115 6.96 -0.59 8.17
CA THR A 115 8.04 0.12 8.85
C THR A 115 8.99 0.72 7.83
N ALA A 116 9.46 1.92 8.13
CA ALA A 116 10.55 2.55 7.38
C ALA A 116 11.50 3.26 8.32
N LYS A 117 12.75 3.37 7.92
CA LYS A 117 13.78 4.13 8.63
C LYS A 117 14.43 5.06 7.63
N ASP A 118 14.58 6.31 8.00
CA ASP A 118 15.31 7.31 7.26
C ASP A 118 16.44 7.87 8.12
N ILE A 119 17.59 8.13 7.51
CA ILE A 119 18.78 8.65 8.19
C ILE A 119 19.28 9.82 7.36
N THR A 120 19.32 10.99 7.99
CA THR A 120 19.85 12.21 7.39
C THR A 120 21.09 12.67 8.17
N THR A 121 22.14 13.02 7.46
CA THR A 121 23.35 13.61 8.03
C THR A 121 23.49 15.03 7.49
N SER A 122 23.62 16.01 8.38
CA SER A 122 23.79 17.43 8.03
C SER A 122 24.92 18.04 8.83
N LEU A 123 25.54 19.10 8.29
CA LEU A 123 26.47 19.96 9.04
C LEU A 123 25.67 20.79 10.06
N ILE A 124 26.14 20.85 11.30
CA ILE A 124 25.45 21.60 12.39
C ILE A 124 25.28 23.08 12.04
N LEU A 125 26.18 23.64 11.25
CA LEU A 125 26.14 25.04 10.81
C LEU A 125 25.02 25.36 9.81
N LEU A 126 24.43 24.33 9.18
CA LEU A 126 23.31 24.46 8.24
C LEU A 126 22.03 23.96 8.88
N ASN A 127 21.79 24.36 10.12
CA ASN A 127 20.67 23.88 10.93
C ASN A 127 19.29 24.14 10.26
N GLU A 128 18.97 23.35 9.26
CA GLU A 128 17.62 23.17 8.81
C GLU A 128 16.90 22.36 9.88
N GLN A 129 16.24 23.09 10.77
CA GLN A 129 15.38 22.51 11.80
C GLN A 129 14.51 21.43 11.19
N GLY A 130 14.84 20.19 11.52
CA GLY A 130 14.02 18.99 11.42
C GLY A 130 12.84 19.02 10.46
N GLN A 131 13.09 19.20 9.17
CA GLN A 131 12.05 18.88 8.18
C GLN A 131 11.73 17.40 8.34
N PHE A 132 10.47 17.13 8.67
CA PHE A 132 9.93 15.78 8.54
C PHE A 132 10.23 15.31 7.13
N THR A 133 11.14 14.38 6.99
CA THR A 133 11.22 13.69 5.74
C THR A 133 9.91 12.90 5.61
N GLN A 134 8.94 13.46 4.87
CA GLN A 134 7.70 12.77 4.49
C GLN A 134 8.01 11.39 3.93
N ASN A 135 9.25 11.18 3.54
CA ASN A 135 9.78 9.98 2.93
C ASN A 135 9.63 8.73 3.82
N SER A 136 9.94 8.78 5.12
CA SER A 136 9.81 7.60 5.97
C SER A 136 8.35 7.17 6.17
N VAL A 137 7.41 8.12 6.23
CA VAL A 137 5.98 7.83 6.35
C VAL A 137 5.46 7.23 5.04
N SER A 138 5.77 7.84 3.89
CA SER A 138 5.36 7.33 2.57
C SER A 138 5.89 5.92 2.30
N VAL A 139 7.17 5.67 2.62
CA VAL A 139 7.78 4.34 2.49
C VAL A 139 7.13 3.32 3.43
N ALA A 140 6.80 3.72 4.67
CA ALA A 140 6.10 2.84 5.60
C ALA A 140 4.68 2.51 5.12
N LEU A 141 3.94 3.49 4.58
CA LEU A 141 2.63 3.30 3.98
C LEU A 141 2.68 2.36 2.77
N LYS A 142 3.64 2.57 1.87
CA LYS A 142 3.82 1.69 0.71
C LYS A 142 4.08 0.25 1.14
N LYS A 143 5.02 0.02 2.06
CA LYS A 143 5.29 -1.32 2.61
C LYS A 143 4.07 -1.93 3.32
N LEU A 144 3.30 -1.12 4.04
CA LEU A 144 2.06 -1.58 4.67
C LEU A 144 1.07 -2.06 3.62
N SER A 145 0.85 -1.28 2.55
CA SER A 145 -0.07 -1.61 1.45
C SER A 145 0.35 -2.87 0.71
N GLU A 146 1.62 -2.99 0.34
CA GLU A 146 2.19 -4.20 -0.28
C GLU A 146 1.98 -5.45 0.61
N ASN A 147 2.20 -5.31 1.92
CA ASN A 147 1.98 -6.39 2.88
C ASN A 147 0.50 -6.76 3.03
N ILE A 148 -0.41 -5.79 2.94
CA ILE A 148 -1.87 -6.04 2.94
C ILE A 148 -2.23 -6.88 1.72
N ILE A 149 -1.87 -6.44 0.53
CA ILE A 149 -2.12 -7.12 -0.74
C ILE A 149 -1.58 -8.56 -0.70
N LYS A 150 -0.31 -8.71 -0.34
CA LYS A 150 0.36 -10.02 -0.27
C LYS A 150 -0.33 -10.98 0.70
N LYS A 151 -0.69 -10.53 1.92
CA LYS A 151 -1.30 -11.39 2.93
C LYS A 151 -2.75 -11.73 2.62
N LEU A 152 -3.48 -10.83 2.01
CA LEU A 152 -4.86 -11.08 1.56
C LEU A 152 -4.88 -11.91 0.28
N LYS A 153 -3.78 -11.98 -0.46
CA LYS A 153 -3.65 -12.64 -1.77
C LYS A 153 -4.59 -12.01 -2.80
N LEU A 154 -4.56 -10.68 -2.83
CA LEU A 154 -5.16 -9.89 -3.90
C LEU A 154 -4.30 -10.00 -5.14
#